data_0f1d7252a3f73d442742d967505c6cb4
#
_entry.id   0f1d7252a3f73d442742d967505c6cb4
#
_cell.length_a   1.000
_cell.length_b   1.000
_cell.length_c   1.000
_cell.angle_alpha   90.00
_cell.angle_beta   90.00
_cell.angle_gamma   90.00
#
_symmetry.space_group_name_H-M   'P 1'
#
loop_
_entity.id
_entity.type
_entity.pdbx_description
1 polymer ?
#
loop_
_entity_poly.entity_id
_entity_poly.type
_entity_poly.pdbx_seq_one_letter_code
_entity_poly.pdbx_strand_id
1 'polypeptide(L)'
;LPTPGGLLPTAGVIRLLHTADWHLGATLQGWSREAEHRDALAQLVAIARERAVDAVIVAGDVFDSLNPSADAQRLLYDTLRDLRVACPHARIALVAGNHDPAARLEAPRALFEMADVVSIGAFARRDGAFDARAHLSPIRDASGKIGAHLLALPYPRAVDLPVTSGGGAASAVREAYREAVESARREIGAAPLIVTGHLHVAGALESEGSERRILAGGEHALPSDMFSPDIAYVALGHLHRPQSVGRETIRYSGSLIPMSKTEIGYAHGVSIVDVDDSGAVVIQHAPIIRHIRHLRAPASGALSVAELEAALAALDLDASAPMDVWPFAHLAIKVDGPAVGLKAELDAICDKFPLRVVSTSVERPQAPAAAPTPLRLAERKPTDLFREAFEQAHGVTPTDNHFDCFERLLQEA
;
A
#
# COMPACT_ATOMS: atom_id res chain seq x y z
N LEU A 1 -5.51 22.28 22.39
CA LEU A 1 -4.99 20.91 22.38
C LEU A 1 -3.64 20.92 23.07
N PRO A 2 -3.37 20.02 24.06
CA PRO A 2 -2.06 19.99 24.72
C PRO A 2 -1.03 19.49 23.72
N THR A 3 0.07 20.19 23.58
CA THR A 3 1.29 19.78 22.91
C THR A 3 1.79 18.48 23.55
N PRO A 4 1.94 17.36 22.84
CA PRO A 4 2.60 16.19 23.39
C PRO A 4 4.09 16.57 23.51
N GLY A 5 4.58 16.63 24.75
CA GLY A 5 5.98 16.86 25.03
C GLY A 5 6.82 15.83 24.29
N GLY A 6 7.64 16.29 23.36
CA GLY A 6 8.68 15.47 22.75
C GLY A 6 9.63 15.02 23.87
N LEU A 7 9.55 13.75 24.25
CA LEU A 7 10.53 13.12 25.10
C LEU A 7 11.88 13.17 24.33
N LEU A 8 12.86 13.90 24.88
CA LEU A 8 14.22 13.83 24.40
C LEU A 8 14.68 12.36 24.42
N PRO A 9 15.46 11.91 23.43
CA PRO A 9 15.96 10.54 23.42
C PRO A 9 16.72 10.25 24.71
N THR A 10 16.27 9.27 25.46
CA THR A 10 16.99 8.73 26.62
C THR A 10 18.27 8.06 26.11
N ALA A 11 19.41 8.31 26.73
CA ALA A 11 20.66 7.68 26.34
C ALA A 11 20.49 6.13 26.30
N GLY A 12 20.92 5.52 25.19
CA GLY A 12 20.79 4.06 25.00
C GLY A 12 19.49 3.61 24.32
N VAL A 13 18.67 4.53 23.81
CA VAL A 13 17.47 4.20 23.03
C VAL A 13 17.67 4.65 21.58
N ILE A 14 17.46 3.77 20.64
CA ILE A 14 17.38 4.05 19.20
C ILE A 14 15.95 4.33 18.82
N ARG A 15 15.70 5.44 18.13
CA ARG A 15 14.37 5.79 17.61
C ARG A 15 14.29 5.63 16.12
N LEU A 16 13.32 4.86 15.66
CA LEU A 16 13.08 4.57 14.25
C LEU A 16 11.79 5.22 13.78
N LEU A 17 11.77 5.69 12.53
CA LEU A 17 10.55 5.93 11.77
C LEU A 17 10.40 4.80 10.77
N HIS A 18 9.34 4.01 10.89
CA HIS A 18 8.99 2.95 9.95
C HIS A 18 7.78 3.38 9.10
N THR A 19 7.95 3.32 7.80
CA THR A 19 6.96 3.62 6.75
C THR A 19 7.08 2.60 5.64
N ALA A 20 6.04 2.46 4.80
CA ALA A 20 6.00 1.56 3.64
C ALA A 20 4.95 2.05 2.63
N ASP A 21 4.87 1.38 1.50
CA ASP A 21 3.76 1.46 0.56
C ASP A 21 3.46 2.91 0.13
N TRP A 22 4.51 3.62 -0.31
CA TRP A 22 4.39 5.00 -0.79
C TRP A 22 3.70 5.09 -2.14
N HIS A 23 3.91 4.08 -3.01
CA HIS A 23 3.35 4.01 -4.36
C HIS A 23 3.50 5.30 -5.16
N LEU A 24 4.71 5.88 -5.17
CA LEU A 24 4.98 7.13 -5.89
C LEU A 24 4.67 6.97 -7.38
N GLY A 25 3.90 7.90 -7.91
CA GLY A 25 3.41 7.85 -9.29
C GLY A 25 2.06 7.16 -9.45
N ALA A 26 1.44 6.67 -8.37
CA ALA A 26 0.09 6.13 -8.41
C ALA A 26 -0.92 7.17 -8.92
N THR A 27 -1.96 6.67 -9.60
CA THR A 27 -3.11 7.46 -10.01
C THR A 27 -4.38 6.88 -9.39
N LEU A 28 -5.38 7.71 -9.22
CA LEU A 28 -6.71 7.26 -8.80
C LEU A 28 -7.69 7.54 -9.94
N GLN A 29 -8.10 6.48 -10.65
CA GLN A 29 -8.96 6.58 -11.84
C GLN A 29 -8.44 7.59 -12.90
N GLY A 30 -7.12 7.55 -13.13
CA GLY A 30 -6.45 8.44 -14.09
C GLY A 30 -6.05 9.81 -13.54
N TRP A 31 -6.54 10.20 -12.37
CA TRP A 31 -6.13 11.44 -11.73
C TRP A 31 -4.77 11.29 -11.03
N SER A 32 -3.88 12.25 -11.24
CA SER A 32 -2.60 12.31 -10.54
C SER A 32 -2.81 12.46 -9.03
N ARG A 33 -1.96 11.79 -8.26
CA ARG A 33 -1.90 11.87 -6.80
C ARG A 33 -0.63 12.53 -6.29
N GLU A 34 0.12 13.17 -7.17
CA GLU A 34 1.42 13.76 -6.84
C GLU A 34 1.31 14.79 -5.71
N ALA A 35 0.28 15.63 -5.71
CA ALA A 35 0.04 16.62 -4.65
C ALA A 35 -0.20 15.96 -3.28
N GLU A 36 -0.96 14.84 -3.23
CA GLU A 36 -1.15 14.07 -1.99
C GLU A 36 0.15 13.45 -1.50
N HIS A 37 0.92 12.82 -2.40
CA HIS A 37 2.21 12.23 -2.03
C HIS A 37 3.18 13.29 -1.52
N ARG A 38 3.27 14.43 -2.20
CA ARG A 38 4.14 15.55 -1.80
C ARG A 38 3.80 16.05 -0.39
N ASP A 39 2.52 16.24 -0.12
CA ASP A 39 2.03 16.66 1.20
C ASP A 39 2.32 15.60 2.28
N ALA A 40 1.98 14.34 2.03
CA ALA A 40 2.21 13.24 2.97
C ALA A 40 3.70 13.06 3.28
N LEU A 41 4.57 13.13 2.27
CA LEU A 41 6.02 13.01 2.45
C LEU A 41 6.61 14.22 3.18
N ALA A 42 6.10 15.42 2.96
CA ALA A 42 6.51 16.61 3.72
C ALA A 42 6.16 16.45 5.21
N GLN A 43 4.98 15.92 5.53
CA GLN A 43 4.59 15.60 6.91
C GLN A 43 5.47 14.51 7.51
N LEU A 44 5.80 13.45 6.75
CA LEU A 44 6.73 12.39 7.18
C LEU A 44 8.10 12.99 7.57
N VAL A 45 8.65 13.88 6.74
CA VAL A 45 9.93 14.59 7.03
C VAL A 45 9.80 15.43 8.30
N ALA A 46 8.69 16.14 8.47
CA ALA A 46 8.45 16.94 9.67
C ALA A 46 8.39 16.05 10.94
N ILE A 47 7.67 14.93 10.87
CA ILE A 47 7.58 13.94 11.96
C ILE A 47 8.98 13.39 12.29
N ALA A 48 9.76 12.99 11.27
CA ALA A 48 11.12 12.48 11.48
C ALA A 48 12.00 13.48 12.23
N ARG A 49 11.94 14.76 11.83
CA ARG A 49 12.66 15.85 12.50
C ARG A 49 12.18 16.09 13.92
N GLU A 50 10.87 16.21 14.14
CA GLU A 50 10.29 16.49 15.46
C GLU A 50 10.57 15.37 16.46
N ARG A 51 10.59 14.13 15.98
CA ARG A 51 10.88 12.96 16.79
C ARG A 51 12.37 12.69 16.95
N ALA A 52 13.25 13.43 16.25
CA ALA A 52 14.71 13.25 16.27
C ALA A 52 15.08 11.77 16.05
N VAL A 53 14.64 11.19 14.93
CA VAL A 53 14.83 9.77 14.65
C VAL A 53 16.27 9.44 14.27
N ASP A 54 16.75 8.27 14.69
CA ASP A 54 18.07 7.73 14.39
C ASP A 54 18.07 6.88 13.11
N ALA A 55 16.89 6.41 12.67
CA ALA A 55 16.74 5.76 11.37
C ALA A 55 15.35 5.99 10.77
N VAL A 56 15.31 5.99 9.42
CA VAL A 56 14.09 5.95 8.62
C VAL A 56 14.11 4.66 7.79
N ILE A 57 13.08 3.83 7.93
CA ILE A 57 12.95 2.55 7.23
C ILE A 57 11.74 2.64 6.31
N VAL A 58 11.96 2.47 4.99
CA VAL A 58 10.89 2.36 4.00
C VAL A 58 10.80 0.90 3.57
N ALA A 59 9.79 0.20 4.07
CA ALA A 59 9.65 -1.25 3.96
C ALA A 59 8.93 -1.69 2.66
N GLY A 60 9.37 -1.18 1.52
CA GLY A 60 8.94 -1.58 0.18
C GLY A 60 7.81 -0.76 -0.41
N ASP A 61 7.52 -1.05 -1.69
CA ASP A 61 6.57 -0.35 -2.55
C ASP A 61 6.76 1.17 -2.53
N VAL A 62 8.01 1.58 -2.81
CA VAL A 62 8.39 2.98 -2.96
C VAL A 62 7.69 3.58 -4.19
N PHE A 63 7.69 2.84 -5.31
CA PHE A 63 7.03 3.21 -6.55
C PHE A 63 5.79 2.35 -6.82
N ASP A 64 4.81 2.92 -7.52
CA ASP A 64 3.59 2.22 -7.91
C ASP A 64 3.79 1.21 -9.03
N SER A 65 4.82 1.37 -9.84
CA SER A 65 5.05 0.54 -11.01
C SER A 65 6.52 0.27 -11.29
N LEU A 66 6.78 -0.81 -12.03
CA LEU A 66 8.14 -1.20 -12.48
C LEU A 66 8.81 -0.16 -13.41
N ASN A 67 8.05 0.82 -13.91
CA ASN A 67 8.58 1.91 -14.74
C ASN A 67 8.12 3.28 -14.21
N PRO A 68 8.67 3.73 -13.06
CA PRO A 68 8.29 5.00 -12.45
C PRO A 68 8.61 6.17 -13.35
N SER A 69 7.72 7.17 -13.37
CA SER A 69 7.91 8.41 -14.09
C SER A 69 9.10 9.21 -13.55
N ALA A 70 9.63 10.16 -14.34
CA ALA A 70 10.68 11.05 -13.88
C ALA A 70 10.22 11.90 -12.67
N ASP A 71 8.94 12.28 -12.60
CA ASP A 71 8.39 13.05 -11.50
C ASP A 71 8.28 12.21 -10.21
N ALA A 72 7.89 10.94 -10.30
CA ALA A 72 7.91 10.01 -9.17
C ALA A 72 9.33 9.81 -8.62
N GLN A 73 10.31 9.65 -9.52
CA GLN A 73 11.73 9.53 -9.12
C GLN A 73 12.24 10.82 -8.49
N ARG A 74 11.92 11.99 -9.05
CA ARG A 74 12.28 13.30 -8.49
C ARG A 74 11.72 13.47 -7.09
N LEU A 75 10.44 13.11 -6.90
CA LEU A 75 9.80 13.19 -5.59
C LEU A 75 10.48 12.31 -4.54
N LEU A 76 10.91 11.08 -4.92
CA LEU A 76 11.74 10.24 -4.06
C LEU A 76 13.04 10.93 -3.67
N TYR A 77 13.80 11.44 -4.64
CA TYR A 77 15.11 12.04 -4.38
C TYR A 77 15.01 13.34 -3.56
N ASP A 78 13.99 14.15 -3.82
CA ASP A 78 13.71 15.35 -3.02
C ASP A 78 13.38 14.97 -1.58
N THR A 79 12.56 13.93 -1.37
CA THR A 79 12.22 13.43 -0.03
C THR A 79 13.45 12.90 0.72
N LEU A 80 14.33 12.15 0.05
CA LEU A 80 15.57 11.64 0.66
C LEU A 80 16.51 12.78 1.05
N ARG A 81 16.64 13.81 0.19
CA ARG A 81 17.39 15.03 0.50
C ARG A 81 16.81 15.73 1.74
N ASP A 82 15.49 15.91 1.79
CA ASP A 82 14.82 16.61 2.87
C ASP A 82 14.90 15.84 4.19
N LEU A 83 14.81 14.52 4.16
CA LEU A 83 15.07 13.65 5.31
C LEU A 83 16.51 13.79 5.79
N ARG A 84 17.50 13.81 4.88
CA ARG A 84 18.91 13.99 5.23
C ARG A 84 19.15 15.34 5.89
N VAL A 85 18.53 16.41 5.38
CA VAL A 85 18.61 17.75 5.97
C VAL A 85 17.92 17.79 7.35
N ALA A 86 16.76 17.16 7.46
CA ALA A 86 15.99 17.13 8.72
C ALA A 86 16.63 16.28 9.81
N CYS A 87 17.26 15.16 9.43
CA CYS A 87 17.85 14.16 10.32
C CYS A 87 19.27 13.81 9.85
N PRO A 88 20.30 14.67 10.11
CA PRO A 88 21.65 14.51 9.55
C PRO A 88 22.36 13.22 9.96
N HIS A 89 22.00 12.63 11.09
CA HIS A 89 22.64 11.42 11.64
C HIS A 89 21.85 10.15 11.34
N ALA A 90 20.60 10.27 10.89
CA ALA A 90 19.74 9.12 10.74
C ALA A 90 20.18 8.20 9.59
N ARG A 91 20.19 6.89 9.82
CA ARG A 91 20.29 5.90 8.77
C ARG A 91 18.99 5.90 7.97
N ILE A 92 19.05 6.08 6.65
CA ILE A 92 17.88 5.95 5.77
C ILE A 92 18.02 4.65 5.00
N ALA A 93 17.02 3.77 5.08
CA ALA A 93 17.02 2.49 4.38
C ALA A 93 15.74 2.32 3.55
N LEU A 94 15.93 1.99 2.28
CA LEU A 94 14.86 1.65 1.35
C LEU A 94 15.01 0.17 0.98
N VAL A 95 13.95 -0.60 1.04
CA VAL A 95 13.90 -1.94 0.45
C VAL A 95 12.89 -1.98 -0.68
N ALA A 96 13.11 -2.82 -1.69
CA ALA A 96 12.15 -2.99 -2.76
C ALA A 96 10.94 -3.80 -2.29
N GLY A 97 9.73 -3.36 -2.68
CA GLY A 97 8.51 -4.14 -2.63
C GLY A 97 8.25 -4.90 -3.94
N ASN A 98 7.03 -5.43 -4.09
CA ASN A 98 6.66 -6.16 -5.30
C ASN A 98 6.33 -5.24 -6.50
N HIS A 99 6.01 -3.98 -6.26
CA HIS A 99 5.81 -2.97 -7.30
C HIS A 99 7.14 -2.33 -7.76
N ASP A 100 8.20 -2.42 -6.97
CA ASP A 100 9.46 -1.73 -7.24
C ASP A 100 10.31 -2.41 -8.32
N PRO A 101 10.92 -1.64 -9.21
CA PRO A 101 11.95 -2.12 -10.13
C PRO A 101 13.29 -2.26 -9.39
N ALA A 102 13.58 -3.42 -8.78
CA ALA A 102 14.72 -3.66 -7.90
C ALA A 102 16.05 -3.07 -8.39
N ALA A 103 16.43 -3.41 -9.62
CA ALA A 103 17.69 -2.92 -10.21
C ALA A 103 17.72 -1.39 -10.39
N ARG A 104 16.55 -0.77 -10.66
CA ARG A 104 16.45 0.69 -10.80
C ARG A 104 16.49 1.38 -9.45
N LEU A 105 15.90 0.77 -8.41
CA LEU A 105 15.99 1.27 -7.04
C LEU A 105 17.44 1.26 -6.52
N GLU A 106 18.24 0.28 -6.94
CA GLU A 106 19.68 0.18 -6.61
C GLU A 106 20.59 1.00 -7.53
N ALA A 107 20.14 1.39 -8.73
CA ALA A 107 20.97 2.09 -9.71
C ALA A 107 21.70 3.34 -9.16
N PRO A 108 21.09 4.18 -8.30
CA PRO A 108 21.75 5.34 -7.71
C PRO A 108 22.60 5.00 -6.48
N ARG A 109 22.89 3.73 -6.18
CA ARG A 109 23.56 3.27 -4.96
C ARG A 109 24.79 4.07 -4.58
N ALA A 110 25.68 4.36 -5.53
CA ALA A 110 26.89 5.13 -5.26
C ALA A 110 26.61 6.56 -4.74
N LEU A 111 25.53 7.19 -5.24
CA LEU A 111 25.06 8.50 -4.78
C LEU A 111 24.35 8.38 -3.43
N PHE A 112 23.59 7.34 -3.24
CA PHE A 112 22.91 7.06 -1.97
C PHE A 112 23.88 6.82 -0.84
N GLU A 113 24.96 6.06 -1.07
CA GLU A 113 26.03 5.83 -0.09
C GLU A 113 26.68 7.14 0.38
N MET A 114 26.88 8.12 -0.53
CA MET A 114 27.37 9.46 -0.17
C MET A 114 26.41 10.24 0.75
N ALA A 115 25.11 9.96 0.61
CA ALA A 115 24.07 10.55 1.45
C ALA A 115 23.69 9.67 2.66
N ASP A 116 24.45 8.62 2.95
CA ASP A 116 24.18 7.64 4.00
C ASP A 116 22.79 6.98 3.89
N VAL A 117 22.35 6.76 2.64
CA VAL A 117 21.13 6.03 2.28
C VAL A 117 21.50 4.64 1.80
N VAL A 118 20.81 3.63 2.32
CA VAL A 118 20.92 2.23 1.87
C VAL A 118 19.71 1.89 1.02
N SER A 119 19.95 1.32 -0.15
CA SER A 119 18.87 0.86 -1.05
C SER A 119 19.12 -0.60 -1.43
N ILE A 120 18.16 -1.48 -1.10
CA ILE A 120 18.24 -2.92 -1.29
C ILE A 120 17.08 -3.37 -2.18
N GLY A 121 17.41 -3.81 -3.38
CA GLY A 121 16.42 -4.27 -4.37
C GLY A 121 16.22 -5.78 -4.42
N ALA A 122 17.25 -6.57 -4.08
CA ALA A 122 17.25 -8.02 -4.18
C ALA A 122 18.06 -8.66 -3.05
N PHE A 123 17.83 -9.95 -2.79
CA PHE A 123 18.64 -10.72 -1.85
C PHE A 123 20.04 -10.96 -2.44
N ALA A 124 21.07 -10.39 -1.82
CA ALA A 124 22.45 -10.59 -2.23
C ALA A 124 22.96 -11.95 -1.75
N ARG A 125 23.63 -12.68 -2.66
CA ARG A 125 24.28 -13.95 -2.34
C ARG A 125 25.74 -13.91 -2.77
N ARG A 126 26.58 -14.54 -1.97
CA ARG A 126 28.01 -14.74 -2.25
C ARG A 126 28.34 -16.22 -2.08
N ASP A 127 28.91 -16.83 -3.11
CA ASP A 127 29.25 -18.27 -3.12
C ASP A 127 28.05 -19.18 -2.74
N GLY A 128 26.85 -18.79 -3.17
CA GLY A 128 25.60 -19.49 -2.91
C GLY A 128 24.95 -19.22 -1.55
N ALA A 129 25.67 -18.62 -0.60
CA ALA A 129 25.13 -18.24 0.72
C ALA A 129 24.61 -16.79 0.73
N PHE A 130 23.71 -16.48 1.65
CA PHE A 130 23.23 -15.12 1.87
C PHE A 130 24.36 -14.20 2.34
N ASP A 131 24.55 -13.06 1.67
CA ASP A 131 25.58 -12.07 2.03
C ASP A 131 24.99 -11.06 3.04
N ALA A 132 25.07 -11.38 4.32
CA ALA A 132 24.56 -10.50 5.39
C ALA A 132 25.18 -9.09 5.36
N ARG A 133 26.42 -8.94 4.91
CA ARG A 133 27.11 -7.64 4.90
C ARG A 133 26.52 -6.67 3.90
N ALA A 134 25.90 -7.18 2.83
CA ALA A 134 25.20 -6.35 1.87
C ALA A 134 23.86 -5.82 2.39
N HIS A 135 23.29 -6.47 3.41
CA HIS A 135 21.98 -6.17 3.96
C HIS A 135 22.00 -5.58 5.36
N LEU A 136 23.11 -5.75 6.09
CA LEU A 136 23.22 -5.37 7.49
C LEU A 136 23.79 -3.96 7.63
N SER A 137 23.09 -3.11 8.35
CA SER A 137 23.52 -1.72 8.62
C SER A 137 23.44 -1.42 10.12
N PRO A 138 24.48 -0.81 10.72
CA PRO A 138 24.40 -0.29 12.08
C PRO A 138 23.47 0.91 12.13
N ILE A 139 22.66 1.01 13.19
CA ILE A 139 21.91 2.20 13.54
C ILE A 139 22.61 2.82 14.75
N ARG A 140 22.92 4.10 14.62
CA ARG A 140 23.67 4.86 15.62
C ARG A 140 22.77 5.92 16.24
N ASP A 141 22.91 6.13 17.54
CA ASP A 141 22.30 7.27 18.21
C ASP A 141 23.03 8.59 17.85
N ALA A 142 22.50 9.70 18.32
CA ALA A 142 23.11 11.03 18.11
C ALA A 142 24.54 11.19 18.67
N SER A 143 24.98 10.30 19.58
CA SER A 143 26.37 10.26 20.10
C SER A 143 27.32 9.47 19.19
N GLY A 144 26.77 8.74 18.17
CA GLY A 144 27.50 7.84 17.28
C GLY A 144 27.64 6.41 17.81
N LYS A 145 27.09 6.09 19.01
CA LYS A 145 27.06 4.72 19.55
C LYS A 145 26.10 3.86 18.73
N ILE A 146 26.52 2.65 18.38
CA ILE A 146 25.61 1.66 17.77
C ILE A 146 24.69 1.13 18.86
N GLY A 147 23.37 1.33 18.71
CA GLY A 147 22.37 0.82 19.64
C GLY A 147 21.54 -0.32 19.04
N ALA A 148 21.49 -0.45 17.71
CA ALA A 148 20.80 -1.53 17.03
C ALA A 148 21.40 -1.82 15.66
N HIS A 149 20.99 -2.92 15.02
CA HIS A 149 21.32 -3.24 13.64
C HIS A 149 20.06 -3.47 12.82
N LEU A 150 20.07 -2.99 11.59
CA LEU A 150 19.02 -3.21 10.60
C LEU A 150 19.46 -4.28 9.61
N LEU A 151 18.69 -5.35 9.48
CA LEU A 151 18.76 -6.32 8.40
C LEU A 151 17.68 -5.95 7.37
N ALA A 152 18.09 -5.28 6.29
CA ALA A 152 17.22 -4.77 5.25
C ALA A 152 16.91 -5.89 4.22
N LEU A 153 15.76 -6.52 4.31
CA LEU A 153 15.30 -7.57 3.40
C LEU A 153 14.19 -7.03 2.49
N PRO A 154 14.36 -7.09 1.15
CA PRO A 154 13.35 -6.65 0.20
C PRO A 154 12.27 -7.71 -0.03
N TYR A 155 11.34 -7.43 -0.92
CA TYR A 155 10.37 -8.40 -1.43
C TYR A 155 11.08 -9.65 -1.99
N PRO A 156 10.72 -10.86 -1.52
CA PRO A 156 11.39 -12.10 -1.92
C PRO A 156 10.92 -12.54 -3.31
N ARG A 157 11.68 -12.22 -4.35
CA ARG A 157 11.42 -12.69 -5.72
C ARG A 157 11.85 -14.14 -5.88
N ALA A 158 11.14 -14.88 -6.73
CA ALA A 158 11.44 -16.31 -6.95
C ALA A 158 12.91 -16.59 -7.33
N VAL A 159 13.55 -15.66 -8.06
CA VAL A 159 14.97 -15.76 -8.47
C VAL A 159 15.94 -15.61 -7.28
N ASP A 160 15.51 -14.95 -6.21
CA ASP A 160 16.33 -14.67 -5.02
C ASP A 160 16.25 -15.79 -3.97
N LEU A 161 15.28 -16.70 -4.14
CA LEU A 161 14.98 -17.73 -3.14
C LEU A 161 15.86 -18.97 -3.30
N PRO A 162 16.21 -19.64 -2.20
CA PRO A 162 16.93 -20.91 -2.27
C PRO A 162 16.06 -21.99 -2.91
N VAL A 163 16.71 -22.93 -3.62
CA VAL A 163 16.04 -24.12 -4.12
C VAL A 163 15.79 -25.06 -2.93
N THR A 164 14.51 -25.27 -2.61
CA THR A 164 14.10 -26.19 -1.54
C THR A 164 13.68 -27.54 -2.16
N SER A 165 14.03 -28.64 -1.50
CA SER A 165 13.69 -30.00 -1.94
C SER A 165 12.24 -30.42 -1.68
N GLY A 166 11.35 -29.45 -1.43
CA GLY A 166 9.91 -29.61 -1.18
C GLY A 166 9.35 -28.40 -0.42
N GLY A 167 8.01 -28.20 -0.42
CA GLY A 167 7.35 -27.21 0.43
C GLY A 167 6.94 -25.90 -0.24
N GLY A 168 7.14 -25.74 -1.56
CA GLY A 168 6.63 -24.58 -2.32
C GLY A 168 7.33 -23.26 -2.00
N ALA A 169 6.76 -22.15 -2.53
CA ALA A 169 7.32 -20.81 -2.41
C ALA A 169 7.39 -20.29 -0.98
N ALA A 170 6.37 -20.58 -0.16
CA ALA A 170 6.33 -20.17 1.25
C ALA A 170 7.49 -20.79 2.07
N SER A 171 7.82 -22.06 1.81
CA SER A 171 8.96 -22.72 2.46
C SER A 171 10.29 -22.08 2.04
N ALA A 172 10.45 -21.73 0.76
CA ALA A 172 11.65 -21.09 0.26
C ALA A 172 11.83 -19.66 0.86
N VAL A 173 10.76 -18.90 1.04
CA VAL A 173 10.81 -17.60 1.71
C VAL A 173 11.20 -17.75 3.20
N ARG A 174 10.57 -18.67 3.92
CA ARG A 174 10.93 -18.93 5.33
C ARG A 174 12.40 -19.30 5.47
N GLU A 175 12.91 -20.15 4.58
CA GLU A 175 14.31 -20.57 4.59
C GLU A 175 15.24 -19.38 4.29
N ALA A 176 14.90 -18.51 3.32
CA ALA A 176 15.68 -17.31 3.00
C ALA A 176 15.77 -16.36 4.19
N TYR A 177 14.64 -16.12 4.89
CA TYR A 177 14.63 -15.29 6.09
C TYR A 177 15.40 -15.91 7.25
N ARG A 178 15.27 -17.23 7.47
CA ARG A 178 16.05 -17.96 8.47
C ARG A 178 17.56 -17.82 8.20
N GLU A 179 18.00 -18.10 6.98
CA GLU A 179 19.39 -18.00 6.56
C GLU A 179 19.92 -16.56 6.76
N ALA A 180 19.12 -15.55 6.40
CA ALA A 180 19.47 -14.14 6.53
C ALA A 180 19.66 -13.73 8.00
N VAL A 181 18.71 -14.10 8.87
CA VAL A 181 18.78 -13.78 10.30
C VAL A 181 19.94 -14.49 10.97
N GLU A 182 20.14 -15.79 10.70
CA GLU A 182 21.30 -16.55 11.23
C GLU A 182 22.63 -15.96 10.76
N SER A 183 22.70 -15.51 9.49
CA SER A 183 23.91 -14.88 8.96
C SER A 183 24.17 -13.53 9.61
N ALA A 184 23.14 -12.71 9.83
CA ALA A 184 23.25 -11.45 10.55
C ALA A 184 23.69 -11.68 11.99
N ARG A 185 23.12 -12.66 12.70
CA ARG A 185 23.49 -13.00 14.08
C ARG A 185 24.95 -13.42 14.24
N ARG A 186 25.53 -14.08 13.24
CA ARG A 186 26.99 -14.38 13.25
C ARG A 186 27.86 -13.11 13.25
N GLU A 187 27.39 -12.03 12.62
CA GLU A 187 28.13 -10.75 12.55
C GLU A 187 27.91 -9.88 13.80
N ILE A 188 26.69 -9.84 14.36
CA ILE A 188 26.31 -8.87 15.40
C ILE A 188 26.13 -9.49 16.80
N GLY A 189 26.13 -10.83 16.93
CA GLY A 189 25.85 -11.51 18.19
C GLY A 189 24.45 -11.19 18.73
N ALA A 190 24.36 -10.86 20.03
CA ALA A 190 23.11 -10.60 20.73
C ALA A 190 22.61 -9.12 20.63
N ALA A 191 23.26 -8.27 19.86
CA ALA A 191 22.84 -6.87 19.70
C ALA A 191 21.38 -6.78 19.18
N PRO A 192 20.62 -5.73 19.54
CA PRO A 192 19.26 -5.53 19.05
C PRO A 192 19.20 -5.57 17.51
N LEU A 193 18.34 -6.45 16.96
CA LEU A 193 18.16 -6.66 15.54
C LEU A 193 16.78 -6.20 15.10
N ILE A 194 16.74 -5.33 14.09
CA ILE A 194 15.55 -4.91 13.38
C ILE A 194 15.58 -5.58 12.00
N VAL A 195 14.47 -6.15 11.56
CA VAL A 195 14.37 -6.83 10.26
C VAL A 195 13.29 -6.18 9.45
N THR A 196 13.52 -5.94 8.15
CA THR A 196 12.44 -5.55 7.24
C THR A 196 11.82 -6.75 6.55
N GLY A 197 10.62 -6.57 6.02
CA GLY A 197 9.98 -7.51 5.11
C GLY A 197 8.91 -6.80 4.28
N HIS A 198 8.76 -7.25 3.03
CA HIS A 198 7.65 -6.82 2.19
C HIS A 198 6.91 -8.07 1.72
N LEU A 199 5.94 -8.52 2.54
CA LEU A 199 5.28 -9.80 2.36
C LEU A 199 3.97 -9.89 3.18
N HIS A 200 3.11 -10.84 2.83
CA HIS A 200 1.87 -11.09 3.55
C HIS A 200 2.09 -12.10 4.68
N VAL A 201 1.79 -11.69 5.91
CA VAL A 201 1.84 -12.54 7.12
C VAL A 201 0.42 -12.96 7.52
N ALA A 202 0.24 -14.26 7.79
CA ALA A 202 -1.05 -14.83 8.15
C ALA A 202 -1.65 -14.19 9.40
N GLY A 203 -2.95 -13.90 9.33
CA GLY A 203 -3.68 -13.24 10.41
C GLY A 203 -3.74 -11.72 10.29
N ALA A 204 -3.03 -11.12 9.32
CA ALA A 204 -3.19 -9.72 8.99
C ALA A 204 -4.44 -9.49 8.13
N LEU A 205 -5.02 -8.28 8.23
CA LEU A 205 -6.20 -7.87 7.47
C LEU A 205 -5.78 -7.22 6.15
N GLU A 206 -6.27 -7.77 5.05
CA GLU A 206 -6.07 -7.25 3.69
C GLU A 206 -7.07 -6.14 3.36
N SER A 207 -6.69 -5.26 2.42
CA SER A 207 -7.57 -4.26 1.82
C SER A 207 -8.17 -4.81 0.52
N GLU A 208 -9.50 -4.81 0.38
CA GLU A 208 -10.15 -5.29 -0.83
C GLU A 208 -9.73 -4.47 -2.07
N GLY A 209 -9.14 -5.16 -3.05
CA GLY A 209 -8.91 -4.66 -4.40
C GLY A 209 -7.67 -3.76 -4.58
N SER A 210 -6.87 -3.51 -3.53
CA SER A 210 -5.66 -2.68 -3.62
C SER A 210 -4.36 -3.48 -3.50
N GLU A 211 -4.38 -4.57 -2.75
CA GLU A 211 -3.19 -5.38 -2.51
C GLU A 211 -3.11 -6.56 -3.49
N ARG A 212 -1.96 -6.76 -4.11
CA ARG A 212 -1.75 -7.87 -5.05
C ARG A 212 -1.33 -9.13 -4.28
N ARG A 213 -1.94 -10.26 -4.60
CA ARG A 213 -1.52 -11.56 -4.05
C ARG A 213 -0.08 -11.86 -4.46
N ILE A 214 0.78 -12.12 -3.47
CA ILE A 214 2.24 -12.17 -3.65
C ILE A 214 2.74 -13.52 -4.16
N LEU A 215 2.17 -14.65 -3.72
CA LEU A 215 2.71 -15.97 -4.00
C LEU A 215 1.87 -16.72 -5.04
N ALA A 216 2.53 -17.18 -6.11
CA ALA A 216 1.93 -18.13 -7.06
C ALA A 216 1.83 -19.52 -6.39
N GLY A 217 0.65 -20.17 -6.46
CA GLY A 217 0.49 -21.56 -6.01
C GLY A 217 -0.40 -21.80 -4.79
N GLY A 218 -1.20 -20.82 -4.35
CA GLY A 218 -2.29 -21.02 -3.38
C GLY A 218 -1.96 -20.77 -1.91
N GLU A 219 -0.70 -20.73 -1.52
CA GLU A 219 -0.28 -20.27 -0.18
C GLU A 219 0.07 -18.78 -0.27
N HIS A 220 -0.82 -17.91 0.23
CA HIS A 220 -0.67 -16.46 0.07
C HIS A 220 -0.10 -15.76 1.31
N ALA A 221 -0.08 -16.42 2.46
CA ALA A 221 0.31 -15.83 3.73
C ALA A 221 1.34 -16.69 4.45
N LEU A 222 2.36 -16.04 5.00
CA LEU A 222 3.44 -16.65 5.75
C LEU A 222 3.13 -16.64 7.24
N PRO A 223 3.47 -17.67 8.01
CA PRO A 223 3.19 -17.68 9.44
C PRO A 223 4.08 -16.66 10.17
N SER A 224 3.53 -15.96 11.16
CA SER A 224 4.27 -14.94 11.94
C SER A 224 5.42 -15.51 12.77
N ASP A 225 5.38 -16.81 13.10
CA ASP A 225 6.42 -17.52 13.84
C ASP A 225 7.72 -17.74 13.03
N MET A 226 7.72 -17.43 11.73
CA MET A 226 8.95 -17.38 10.94
C MET A 226 9.94 -16.33 11.44
N PHE A 227 9.45 -15.31 12.14
CA PHE A 227 10.28 -14.29 12.76
C PHE A 227 10.65 -14.68 14.17
N SER A 228 11.91 -15.04 14.38
CA SER A 228 12.44 -15.45 15.67
C SER A 228 12.12 -14.45 16.80
N PRO A 229 11.80 -14.91 18.03
CA PRO A 229 11.48 -14.04 19.17
C PRO A 229 12.61 -13.09 19.58
N ASP A 230 13.86 -13.37 19.23
CA ASP A 230 15.03 -12.55 19.51
C ASP A 230 15.19 -11.35 18.58
N ILE A 231 14.38 -11.24 17.52
CA ILE A 231 14.27 -10.05 16.69
C ILE A 231 13.48 -8.99 17.47
N ALA A 232 14.11 -7.85 17.75
CA ALA A 232 13.48 -6.77 18.51
C ALA A 232 12.26 -6.19 17.79
N TYR A 233 12.39 -5.90 16.48
CA TYR A 233 11.30 -5.34 15.69
C TYR A 233 11.33 -5.83 14.25
N VAL A 234 10.15 -6.12 13.68
CA VAL A 234 9.98 -6.47 12.27
C VAL A 234 9.15 -5.38 11.59
N ALA A 235 9.80 -4.64 10.67
CA ALA A 235 9.20 -3.57 9.89
C ALA A 235 8.64 -4.14 8.58
N LEU A 236 7.32 -4.31 8.49
CA LEU A 236 6.63 -4.89 7.34
C LEU A 236 5.99 -3.82 6.45
N GLY A 237 6.05 -4.02 5.14
CA GLY A 237 5.23 -3.39 4.12
C GLY A 237 4.40 -4.41 3.35
N HIS A 238 3.66 -3.98 2.34
CA HIS A 238 2.74 -4.69 1.49
C HIS A 238 1.27 -4.52 1.85
N LEU A 239 0.90 -4.52 3.13
CA LEU A 239 -0.47 -4.29 3.56
C LEU A 239 -0.65 -2.83 3.96
N HIS A 240 -1.63 -2.16 3.31
CA HIS A 240 -1.84 -0.72 3.44
C HIS A 240 -2.49 -0.31 4.76
N ARG A 241 -3.05 -1.27 5.52
CA ARG A 241 -3.63 -1.01 6.83
C ARG A 241 -2.55 -1.06 7.93
N PRO A 242 -2.36 0.01 8.73
CA PRO A 242 -1.49 -0.03 9.90
C PRO A 242 -1.99 -1.06 10.91
N GLN A 243 -1.17 -2.07 11.22
CA GLN A 243 -1.54 -3.16 12.12
C GLN A 243 -0.33 -3.95 12.59
N SER A 244 -0.44 -4.62 13.73
CA SER A 244 0.47 -5.68 14.16
C SER A 244 -0.07 -7.06 13.82
N VAL A 245 0.79 -8.05 13.71
CA VAL A 245 0.42 -9.44 13.43
C VAL A 245 1.26 -10.42 14.25
N GLY A 246 0.62 -11.43 14.85
CA GLY A 246 1.26 -12.42 15.71
C GLY A 246 1.74 -11.83 17.04
N ARG A 247 2.65 -10.84 17.01
CA ARG A 247 3.07 -10.06 18.18
C ARG A 247 3.18 -8.58 17.84
N GLU A 248 3.10 -7.69 18.86
CA GLU A 248 3.11 -6.24 18.67
C GLU A 248 4.33 -5.71 17.89
N THR A 249 5.47 -6.38 18.03
CA THR A 249 6.72 -5.98 17.38
C THR A 249 6.88 -6.47 15.94
N ILE A 250 5.91 -7.20 15.38
CA ILE A 250 5.81 -7.50 13.94
C ILE A 250 4.69 -6.63 13.38
N ARG A 251 5.06 -5.58 12.60
CA ARG A 251 4.11 -4.52 12.31
C ARG A 251 4.18 -4.05 10.86
N TYR A 252 3.01 -3.85 10.27
CA TYR A 252 2.80 -3.06 9.06
C TYR A 252 2.61 -1.60 9.46
N SER A 253 3.39 -0.69 8.86
CA SER A 253 3.16 0.76 9.00
C SER A 253 1.93 1.21 8.24
N GLY A 254 1.59 0.50 7.18
CA GLY A 254 0.57 0.86 6.21
C GLY A 254 1.04 1.93 5.22
N SER A 255 0.19 2.23 4.24
CA SER A 255 0.44 3.28 3.25
C SER A 255 0.26 4.68 3.86
N LEU A 256 0.92 5.69 3.27
CA LEU A 256 0.80 7.09 3.72
C LEU A 256 -0.55 7.72 3.37
N ILE A 257 -1.16 7.26 2.28
CA ILE A 257 -2.44 7.74 1.76
C ILE A 257 -3.30 6.54 1.32
N PRO A 258 -4.65 6.65 1.28
CA PRO A 258 -5.50 5.55 0.86
C PRO A 258 -5.28 5.23 -0.62
N MET A 259 -4.92 4.01 -0.97
CA MET A 259 -4.72 3.56 -2.35
C MET A 259 -6.03 3.17 -3.04
N SER A 260 -7.08 2.90 -2.26
CA SER A 260 -8.41 2.58 -2.75
C SER A 260 -9.51 3.21 -1.89
N LYS A 261 -10.77 3.18 -2.38
CA LYS A 261 -11.92 3.66 -1.62
C LYS A 261 -12.15 2.93 -0.29
N THR A 262 -11.73 1.67 -0.20
CA THR A 262 -11.90 0.84 1.00
C THR A 262 -10.94 1.23 2.11
N GLU A 263 -9.87 1.95 1.78
CA GLU A 263 -8.83 2.39 2.72
C GLU A 263 -9.04 3.79 3.28
N ILE A 264 -10.04 4.55 2.77
CA ILE A 264 -10.28 5.95 3.18
C ILE A 264 -10.45 6.10 4.70
N GLY A 265 -10.96 5.05 5.36
CA GLY A 265 -11.18 5.01 6.80
C GLY A 265 -9.97 4.56 7.64
N TYR A 266 -8.83 4.24 7.03
CA TYR A 266 -7.66 3.80 7.79
C TYR A 266 -6.95 4.99 8.46
N ALA A 267 -6.27 4.70 9.56
CA ALA A 267 -5.40 5.65 10.24
C ALA A 267 -4.03 5.68 9.53
N HIS A 268 -3.98 6.24 8.31
CA HIS A 268 -2.73 6.37 7.57
C HIS A 268 -1.69 7.16 8.36
N GLY A 269 -0.42 6.73 8.27
CA GLY A 269 0.65 7.37 9.02
C GLY A 269 1.94 6.56 9.02
N VAL A 270 2.77 6.82 10.03
CA VAL A 270 4.04 6.11 10.22
C VAL A 270 4.11 5.53 11.63
N SER A 271 4.96 4.52 11.84
CA SER A 271 5.25 3.99 13.16
C SER A 271 6.54 4.61 13.69
N ILE A 272 6.50 5.20 14.87
CA ILE A 272 7.69 5.62 15.63
C ILE A 272 7.99 4.51 16.62
N VAL A 273 9.20 3.98 16.59
CA VAL A 273 9.61 2.79 17.32
C VAL A 273 10.87 3.10 18.11
N ASP A 274 10.77 3.01 19.41
CA ASP A 274 11.92 3.16 20.33
C ASP A 274 12.41 1.76 20.72
N VAL A 275 13.71 1.50 20.52
CA VAL A 275 14.37 0.22 20.86
C VAL A 275 15.50 0.53 21.82
N ASP A 276 15.50 -0.07 23.01
CA ASP A 276 16.56 0.07 23.98
C ASP A 276 17.71 -0.94 23.81
N ASP A 277 18.77 -0.78 24.58
CA ASP A 277 19.96 -1.66 24.55
C ASP A 277 19.62 -3.14 24.89
N SER A 278 18.47 -3.41 25.52
CA SER A 278 18.00 -4.78 25.80
C SER A 278 17.18 -5.37 24.66
N GLY A 279 16.82 -4.56 23.67
CA GLY A 279 15.89 -4.92 22.60
C GLY A 279 14.42 -4.77 22.97
N ALA A 280 14.09 -4.15 24.12
CA ALA A 280 12.70 -3.83 24.44
C ALA A 280 12.19 -2.69 23.55
N VAL A 281 10.93 -2.77 23.15
CA VAL A 281 10.35 -1.93 22.10
C VAL A 281 9.12 -1.17 22.61
N VAL A 282 9.07 0.13 22.29
CA VAL A 282 7.88 0.98 22.46
C VAL A 282 7.45 1.50 21.10
N ILE A 283 6.18 1.35 20.75
CA ILE A 283 5.65 1.72 19.43
C ILE A 283 4.58 2.79 19.58
N GLN A 284 4.67 3.84 18.77
CA GLN A 284 3.69 4.91 18.68
C GLN A 284 3.30 5.09 17.22
N HIS A 285 2.01 5.30 16.96
CA HIS A 285 1.53 5.71 15.64
C HIS A 285 1.55 7.23 15.53
N ALA A 286 2.15 7.75 14.45
CA ALA A 286 2.12 9.15 14.10
C ALA A 286 1.28 9.33 12.82
N PRO A 287 0.09 9.95 12.90
CA PRO A 287 -0.81 10.06 11.76
C PRO A 287 -0.29 11.05 10.72
N ILE A 288 -0.58 10.77 9.45
CA ILE A 288 -0.48 11.72 8.33
C ILE A 288 -1.85 12.35 8.13
N ILE A 289 -1.91 13.67 8.16
CA ILE A 289 -3.14 14.44 7.97
C ILE A 289 -3.43 14.54 6.47
N ARG A 290 -4.59 14.10 6.06
CA ARG A 290 -5.01 14.17 4.66
C ARG A 290 -5.66 15.52 4.37
N HIS A 291 -4.96 16.39 3.62
CA HIS A 291 -5.47 17.70 3.23
C HIS A 291 -6.35 17.62 1.96
N ILE A 292 -6.06 16.71 1.03
CA ILE A 292 -6.92 16.46 -0.14
C ILE A 292 -8.04 15.51 0.27
N ARG A 293 -9.26 16.02 0.28
CA ARG A 293 -10.43 15.31 0.80
C ARG A 293 -10.93 14.24 -0.17
N HIS A 294 -11.45 13.14 0.38
CA HIS A 294 -12.31 12.20 -0.33
C HIS A 294 -13.75 12.48 0.08
N LEU A 295 -14.55 12.95 -0.85
CA LEU A 295 -15.94 13.30 -0.64
C LEU A 295 -16.85 12.19 -1.14
N ARG A 296 -17.91 11.89 -0.42
CA ARG A 296 -18.98 11.02 -0.88
C ARG A 296 -20.22 11.88 -1.15
N ALA A 297 -20.80 11.74 -2.32
CA ALA A 297 -22.04 12.43 -2.69
C ALA A 297 -23.11 11.39 -3.11
N PRO A 298 -24.18 11.22 -2.29
CA PRO A 298 -24.42 11.81 -0.99
C PRO A 298 -23.55 11.17 0.12
N ALA A 299 -23.55 11.76 1.32
CA ALA A 299 -22.86 11.20 2.49
C ALA A 299 -23.39 9.79 2.84
N SER A 300 -24.68 9.51 2.61
CA SER A 300 -25.31 8.21 2.80
C SER A 300 -26.39 7.98 1.75
N GLY A 301 -26.62 6.70 1.36
CA GLY A 301 -27.57 6.33 0.30
C GLY A 301 -27.09 6.75 -1.10
N ALA A 302 -28.04 6.96 -2.02
CA ALA A 302 -27.79 7.39 -3.39
C ALA A 302 -28.73 8.51 -3.81
N LEU A 303 -28.29 9.40 -4.72
CA LEU A 303 -29.04 10.51 -5.30
C LEU A 303 -29.58 10.11 -6.70
N SER A 304 -30.72 10.67 -7.08
CA SER A 304 -31.07 10.74 -8.50
C SER A 304 -30.12 11.69 -9.23
N VAL A 305 -30.01 11.56 -10.54
CA VAL A 305 -29.19 12.48 -11.36
C VAL A 305 -29.66 13.94 -11.22
N ALA A 306 -30.97 14.14 -11.13
CA ALA A 306 -31.56 15.47 -10.96
C ALA A 306 -31.18 16.15 -9.61
N GLU A 307 -30.90 15.37 -8.56
CA GLU A 307 -30.50 15.89 -7.25
C GLU A 307 -28.98 16.14 -7.15
N LEU A 308 -28.18 15.55 -8.05
CA LEU A 308 -26.72 15.57 -7.97
C LEU A 308 -26.16 16.99 -8.00
N GLU A 309 -26.61 17.84 -8.94
CA GLU A 309 -26.09 19.20 -9.10
C GLU A 309 -26.30 20.04 -7.83
N ALA A 310 -27.48 19.95 -7.24
CA ALA A 310 -27.79 20.66 -5.99
C ALA A 310 -26.96 20.13 -4.81
N ALA A 311 -26.74 18.81 -4.76
CA ALA A 311 -25.92 18.18 -3.73
C ALA A 311 -24.45 18.57 -3.84
N LEU A 312 -23.89 18.66 -5.07
CA LEU A 312 -22.52 19.12 -5.31
C LEU A 312 -22.37 20.62 -5.01
N ALA A 313 -23.37 21.44 -5.37
CA ALA A 313 -23.37 22.88 -5.05
C ALA A 313 -23.40 23.19 -3.55
N ALA A 314 -23.95 22.26 -2.75
CA ALA A 314 -23.96 22.37 -1.29
C ALA A 314 -22.62 22.00 -0.62
N LEU A 315 -21.68 21.42 -1.36
CA LEU A 315 -20.35 21.11 -0.84
C LEU A 315 -19.49 22.39 -0.76
N ASP A 316 -18.71 22.49 0.31
CA ASP A 316 -17.71 23.54 0.47
C ASP A 316 -16.50 23.23 -0.43
N LEU A 317 -16.54 23.70 -1.67
CA LEU A 317 -15.52 23.49 -2.72
C LEU A 317 -14.84 24.81 -3.06
N ASP A 318 -13.51 24.83 -3.05
CA ASP A 318 -12.72 25.99 -3.43
C ASP A 318 -12.44 25.99 -4.94
N ALA A 319 -13.18 26.80 -5.69
CA ALA A 319 -13.01 26.96 -7.13
C ALA A 319 -11.70 27.70 -7.51
N SER A 320 -11.04 28.37 -6.55
CA SER A 320 -9.76 29.04 -6.79
C SER A 320 -8.55 28.12 -6.63
N ALA A 321 -8.73 26.94 -6.02
CA ALA A 321 -7.68 25.96 -5.82
C ALA A 321 -7.23 25.35 -7.16
N PRO A 322 -5.93 25.04 -7.34
CA PRO A 322 -5.46 24.32 -8.50
C PRO A 322 -6.04 22.90 -8.55
N MET A 323 -6.23 22.38 -9.76
CA MET A 323 -6.94 21.12 -10.02
C MET A 323 -6.30 19.90 -9.31
N ASP A 324 -4.99 19.91 -9.12
CA ASP A 324 -4.24 18.82 -8.49
C ASP A 324 -4.52 18.67 -6.97
N VAL A 325 -5.12 19.69 -6.34
CA VAL A 325 -5.58 19.63 -4.95
C VAL A 325 -7.11 19.60 -4.80
N TRP A 326 -7.87 19.55 -5.89
CA TRP A 326 -9.31 19.35 -5.81
C TRP A 326 -9.64 18.03 -5.09
N PRO A 327 -10.73 17.97 -4.31
CA PRO A 327 -11.13 16.76 -3.64
C PRO A 327 -11.50 15.64 -4.61
N PHE A 328 -11.27 14.41 -4.23
CA PHE A 328 -11.77 13.23 -4.92
C PHE A 328 -13.23 12.98 -4.55
N ALA A 329 -14.09 12.75 -5.56
CA ALA A 329 -15.51 12.52 -5.38
C ALA A 329 -15.91 11.06 -5.68
N HIS A 330 -16.65 10.47 -4.74
CA HIS A 330 -17.25 9.16 -4.83
C HIS A 330 -18.77 9.34 -4.95
N LEU A 331 -19.33 9.13 -6.14
CA LEU A 331 -20.75 9.33 -6.40
C LEU A 331 -21.54 8.05 -6.12
N ALA A 332 -22.70 8.18 -5.50
CA ALA A 332 -23.68 7.11 -5.38
C ALA A 332 -25.01 7.57 -6.04
N ILE A 333 -25.34 6.97 -7.17
CA ILE A 333 -26.44 7.41 -8.03
C ILE A 333 -27.51 6.34 -8.07
N LYS A 334 -28.76 6.76 -7.84
CA LYS A 334 -29.95 5.91 -8.01
C LYS A 334 -30.52 6.09 -9.40
N VAL A 335 -30.77 4.96 -10.11
CA VAL A 335 -31.31 4.96 -11.47
C VAL A 335 -32.50 3.99 -11.52
N ASP A 336 -33.66 4.50 -11.95
CA ASP A 336 -34.90 3.72 -12.02
C ASP A 336 -35.12 3.05 -13.41
N GLY A 337 -34.09 2.98 -14.25
CA GLY A 337 -34.19 2.44 -15.61
C GLY A 337 -32.85 2.15 -16.27
N PRO A 338 -32.83 2.02 -17.61
CA PRO A 338 -31.60 1.84 -18.38
C PRO A 338 -30.63 3.01 -18.16
N ALA A 339 -29.38 2.71 -17.86
CA ALA A 339 -28.34 3.72 -17.61
C ALA A 339 -27.66 4.24 -18.90
N VAL A 340 -28.37 4.20 -20.04
CA VAL A 340 -27.83 4.68 -21.33
C VAL A 340 -27.61 6.20 -21.24
N GLY A 341 -26.39 6.65 -21.51
CA GLY A 341 -26.04 8.07 -21.44
C GLY A 341 -25.72 8.59 -20.02
N LEU A 342 -25.94 7.79 -18.97
CA LEU A 342 -25.73 8.21 -17.58
C LEU A 342 -24.35 8.81 -17.35
N LYS A 343 -23.29 8.17 -17.89
CA LYS A 343 -21.92 8.69 -17.71
C LYS A 343 -21.76 10.11 -18.27
N ALA A 344 -22.24 10.36 -19.48
CA ALA A 344 -22.13 11.69 -20.11
C ALA A 344 -22.93 12.75 -19.34
N GLU A 345 -24.08 12.39 -18.79
CA GLU A 345 -24.90 13.30 -17.98
C GLU A 345 -24.21 13.63 -16.64
N LEU A 346 -23.62 12.63 -15.98
CA LEU A 346 -22.86 12.83 -14.76
C LEU A 346 -21.60 13.66 -15.00
N ASP A 347 -20.86 13.38 -16.07
CA ASP A 347 -19.67 14.14 -16.46
C ASP A 347 -20.06 15.62 -16.69
N ALA A 348 -21.14 15.90 -17.44
CA ALA A 348 -21.61 17.27 -17.71
C ALA A 348 -22.04 18.05 -16.44
N ILE A 349 -22.55 17.35 -15.41
CA ILE A 349 -22.86 17.96 -14.12
C ILE A 349 -21.57 18.20 -13.33
N CYS A 350 -20.71 17.19 -13.22
CA CYS A 350 -19.51 17.23 -12.40
C CYS A 350 -18.47 18.24 -12.91
N ASP A 351 -18.37 18.44 -14.23
CA ASP A 351 -17.45 19.41 -14.86
C ASP A 351 -17.70 20.87 -14.43
N LYS A 352 -18.86 21.16 -13.83
CA LYS A 352 -19.18 22.47 -13.27
C LYS A 352 -18.53 22.74 -11.90
N PHE A 353 -17.96 21.72 -11.28
CA PHE A 353 -17.49 21.78 -9.89
C PHE A 353 -15.99 21.45 -9.79
N PRO A 354 -15.25 22.10 -8.88
CA PRO A 354 -13.83 21.83 -8.65
C PRO A 354 -13.65 20.52 -7.84
N LEU A 355 -13.88 19.39 -8.50
CA LEU A 355 -13.73 18.05 -7.92
C LEU A 355 -13.24 17.05 -8.97
N ARG A 356 -12.72 15.92 -8.51
CA ARG A 356 -12.21 14.84 -9.34
C ARG A 356 -13.01 13.57 -9.08
N VAL A 357 -13.87 13.18 -10.03
CA VAL A 357 -14.68 11.96 -9.88
C VAL A 357 -13.79 10.73 -10.00
N VAL A 358 -13.80 9.90 -8.96
CA VAL A 358 -12.97 8.68 -8.88
C VAL A 358 -13.77 7.40 -8.72
N SER A 359 -15.05 7.49 -8.39
CA SER A 359 -15.94 6.33 -8.47
C SER A 359 -17.39 6.76 -8.63
N THR A 360 -18.16 5.97 -9.37
CA THR A 360 -19.61 6.10 -9.45
C THR A 360 -20.23 4.72 -9.18
N SER A 361 -20.97 4.62 -8.09
CA SER A 361 -21.81 3.45 -7.80
C SER A 361 -23.24 3.71 -8.26
N VAL A 362 -23.84 2.74 -8.93
CA VAL A 362 -25.24 2.84 -9.41
C VAL A 362 -26.10 1.89 -8.58
N GLU A 363 -27.02 2.47 -7.83
CA GLU A 363 -28.05 1.70 -7.11
C GLU A 363 -29.27 1.58 -8.01
N ARG A 364 -29.74 0.34 -8.19
CA ARG A 364 -30.98 0.05 -8.90
C ARG A 364 -32.01 -0.51 -7.93
N PRO A 365 -33.32 -0.21 -8.11
CA PRO A 365 -34.35 -0.90 -7.36
C PRO A 365 -34.18 -2.42 -7.56
N GLN A 366 -34.12 -3.19 -6.49
CA GLN A 366 -34.14 -4.63 -6.60
C GLN A 366 -35.49 -5.03 -7.23
N ALA A 367 -35.44 -5.59 -8.43
CA ALA A 367 -36.61 -6.32 -8.94
C ALA A 367 -36.97 -7.39 -7.90
N PRO A 368 -38.26 -7.57 -7.55
CA PRO A 368 -38.64 -8.63 -6.65
C PRO A 368 -38.07 -9.94 -7.22
N ALA A 369 -37.28 -10.64 -6.41
CA ALA A 369 -36.66 -11.89 -6.82
C ALA A 369 -37.79 -12.87 -7.26
N ALA A 370 -37.89 -13.12 -8.54
CA ALA A 370 -38.74 -14.21 -9.03
C ALA A 370 -38.20 -15.50 -8.41
N ALA A 371 -39.04 -16.20 -7.68
CA ALA A 371 -38.68 -17.46 -7.06
C ALA A 371 -38.13 -18.41 -8.15
N PRO A 372 -36.91 -18.94 -7.99
CA PRO A 372 -36.33 -19.82 -9.00
C PRO A 372 -37.16 -21.10 -9.08
N THR A 373 -37.82 -21.33 -10.21
CA THR A 373 -38.43 -22.61 -10.53
C THR A 373 -37.27 -23.60 -10.75
N PRO A 374 -37.17 -24.71 -10.02
CA PRO A 374 -36.07 -25.66 -10.15
C PRO A 374 -36.22 -26.50 -11.42
N LEU A 375 -35.89 -25.94 -12.57
CA LEU A 375 -35.71 -26.69 -13.81
C LEU A 375 -34.26 -27.18 -13.90
N ARG A 376 -34.05 -28.45 -14.22
CA ARG A 376 -32.70 -29.02 -14.39
C ARG A 376 -32.00 -28.31 -15.55
N LEU A 377 -30.72 -27.95 -15.34
CA LEU A 377 -29.89 -27.18 -16.31
C LEU A 377 -29.90 -27.81 -17.72
N ALA A 378 -29.99 -29.16 -17.80
CA ALA A 378 -30.04 -29.93 -19.04
C ALA A 378 -31.36 -29.79 -19.87
N GLU A 379 -32.39 -29.19 -19.31
CA GLU A 379 -33.69 -29.01 -19.96
C GLU A 379 -33.94 -27.58 -20.47
N ARG A 380 -32.96 -26.70 -20.27
CA ARG A 380 -33.05 -25.26 -20.60
C ARG A 380 -32.28 -24.95 -21.88
N LYS A 381 -32.90 -24.17 -22.77
CA LYS A 381 -32.22 -23.71 -23.98
C LYS A 381 -31.09 -22.69 -23.58
N PRO A 382 -29.93 -22.75 -24.22
CA PRO A 382 -28.86 -21.79 -23.97
C PRO A 382 -29.30 -20.32 -24.09
N THR A 383 -30.19 -20.01 -25.03
CA THR A 383 -30.78 -18.68 -25.24
C THR A 383 -31.62 -18.20 -24.06
N ASP A 384 -32.34 -19.13 -23.38
CA ASP A 384 -33.15 -18.77 -22.20
C ASP A 384 -32.24 -18.50 -20.99
N LEU A 385 -31.18 -19.29 -20.82
CA LEU A 385 -30.14 -19.06 -19.80
C LEU A 385 -29.43 -17.74 -20.03
N PHE A 386 -29.08 -17.43 -21.27
CA PHE A 386 -28.47 -16.15 -21.63
C PHE A 386 -29.40 -14.98 -21.29
N ARG A 387 -30.70 -15.07 -21.66
CA ARG A 387 -31.66 -14.02 -21.33
C ARG A 387 -31.74 -13.76 -19.83
N GLU A 388 -31.90 -14.81 -19.02
CA GLU A 388 -31.96 -14.66 -17.57
C GLU A 388 -30.66 -14.09 -16.96
N ALA A 389 -29.51 -14.61 -17.38
CA ALA A 389 -28.22 -14.11 -16.91
C ALA A 389 -28.02 -12.64 -17.31
N PHE A 390 -28.39 -12.26 -18.52
CA PHE A 390 -28.32 -10.90 -19.01
C PHE A 390 -29.26 -9.97 -18.24
N GLU A 391 -30.51 -10.38 -18.03
CA GLU A 391 -31.50 -9.63 -17.24
C GLU A 391 -31.05 -9.49 -15.79
N GLN A 392 -30.47 -10.54 -15.22
CA GLN A 392 -29.96 -10.52 -13.86
C GLN A 392 -28.72 -9.58 -13.74
N ALA A 393 -27.83 -9.60 -14.72
CA ALA A 393 -26.62 -8.79 -14.70
C ALA A 393 -26.88 -7.30 -15.02
N HIS A 394 -27.82 -7.02 -15.95
CA HIS A 394 -28.01 -5.68 -16.50
C HIS A 394 -29.36 -5.04 -16.17
N GLY A 395 -30.30 -5.79 -15.60
CA GLY A 395 -31.65 -5.31 -15.23
C GLY A 395 -32.53 -4.92 -16.42
N VAL A 396 -32.18 -5.33 -17.64
CA VAL A 396 -32.92 -5.07 -18.90
C VAL A 396 -32.94 -6.33 -19.78
N THR A 397 -33.96 -6.51 -20.56
CA THR A 397 -34.08 -7.64 -21.51
C THR A 397 -33.06 -7.46 -22.65
N PRO A 398 -32.32 -8.52 -23.06
CA PRO A 398 -31.40 -8.46 -24.19
C PRO A 398 -32.17 -8.17 -25.49
N THR A 399 -31.56 -7.36 -26.37
CA THR A 399 -32.06 -7.05 -27.70
C THR A 399 -31.68 -8.14 -28.70
N ASP A 400 -32.28 -8.14 -29.90
CA ASP A 400 -31.94 -9.09 -30.98
C ASP A 400 -30.43 -9.09 -31.30
N ASN A 401 -29.78 -7.93 -31.29
CA ASN A 401 -28.34 -7.84 -31.49
C ASN A 401 -27.51 -8.58 -30.42
N HIS A 402 -27.99 -8.61 -29.18
CA HIS A 402 -27.34 -9.37 -28.12
C HIS A 402 -27.51 -10.88 -28.34
N PHE A 403 -28.67 -11.33 -28.82
CA PHE A 403 -28.89 -12.72 -29.15
C PHE A 403 -28.06 -13.16 -30.36
N ASP A 404 -27.97 -12.35 -31.41
CA ASP A 404 -27.13 -12.62 -32.59
C ASP A 404 -25.63 -12.75 -32.22
N CYS A 405 -25.17 -11.94 -31.28
CA CYS A 405 -23.81 -12.04 -30.78
C CYS A 405 -23.58 -13.32 -29.97
N PHE A 406 -24.53 -13.64 -29.08
CA PHE A 406 -24.48 -14.85 -28.26
C PHE A 406 -24.50 -16.12 -29.12
N GLU A 407 -25.37 -16.19 -30.15
CA GLU A 407 -25.46 -17.34 -31.05
C GLU A 407 -24.19 -17.54 -31.87
N ARG A 408 -23.55 -16.48 -32.33
CA ARG A 408 -22.23 -16.57 -32.99
C ARG A 408 -21.16 -17.15 -32.05
N LEU A 409 -21.08 -16.69 -30.81
CA LEU A 409 -20.15 -17.23 -29.83
C LEU A 409 -20.42 -18.70 -29.50
N LEU A 410 -21.69 -19.14 -29.46
CA LEU A 410 -22.07 -20.53 -29.26
C LEU A 410 -21.67 -21.45 -30.44
N GLN A 411 -21.57 -20.92 -31.65
CA GLN A 411 -21.15 -21.68 -32.83
C GLN A 411 -19.62 -21.80 -32.94
N GLU A 412 -18.87 -20.88 -32.28
CA GLU A 412 -17.39 -20.85 -32.24
C GLU A 412 -16.80 -21.64 -31.07
N ALA A 413 -17.62 -22.04 -30.08
CA ALA A 413 -17.21 -22.77 -28.88
C ALA A 413 -17.41 -24.28 -29.03
#